data_0b2d9f9b554285e04a2e27d763f0e527
#
_entry.id   0b2d9f9b554285e04a2e27d763f0e527
#
_cell.length_a   1.000
_cell.length_b   1.000
_cell.length_c   1.000
_cell.angle_alpha   90.00
_cell.angle_beta   90.00
_cell.angle_gamma   90.00
#
_symmetry.space_group_name_H-M   'P 1'
#
loop_
_entity.id
_entity.type
_entity.pdbx_description
1 polymer ?
#
loop_
_entity_poly.entity_id
_entity_poly.type
_entity_poly.pdbx_seq_one_letter_code
_entity_poly.pdbx_strand_id
1 'polypeptide(L)'
;SLIKSDKKPVKIIYYTDPICSSCWGIEPQLRKLKLEYGNNIEVEYRMGGLLPNWSYNSGGISKPSDVAHHWDEVSVYYDMPIDGDVWLEDPLQSSYPPSIAVKAAQMQDHEKAILFLREIREMVFLKKRNITKWENLESAAKSVGLNLNKFKEDYDGRAKELFNEDLALGKQLGVRGFPTMFFFFFLGRTETVFGSKPYDAFESTIIKLLPDVQKINYDKSTAAVFSHYQSLTAKEFSVLTGTARQQSEQVLTDLVANGKLEKLTTKNGSIWKLKNAEQ
;
A
#
# COMPACT_ATOMS: atom_id res chain seq x y z
N SER A 1 17.02 1.66 36.05
CA SER A 1 16.31 2.54 35.13
C SER A 1 15.58 1.67 34.12
N LEU A 2 14.26 1.74 34.17
CA LEU A 2 13.45 1.15 33.13
C LEU A 2 13.72 1.91 31.84
N ILE A 3 14.50 1.34 30.95
CA ILE A 3 14.60 1.81 29.58
C ILE A 3 13.19 1.64 29.02
N LYS A 4 12.49 2.76 28.85
CA LYS A 4 11.23 2.75 28.11
C LYS A 4 11.56 2.20 26.71
N SER A 5 11.11 0.98 26.46
CA SER A 5 11.16 0.43 25.12
C SER A 5 10.27 1.32 24.25
N ASP A 6 10.84 1.97 23.22
CA ASP A 6 10.08 2.67 22.20
C ASP A 6 9.26 1.70 21.35
N LYS A 7 9.31 0.41 21.67
CA LYS A 7 8.54 -0.63 20.98
C LYS A 7 7.07 -0.48 21.32
N LYS A 8 6.28 -0.34 20.26
CA LYS A 8 4.84 -0.36 20.36
C LYS A 8 4.36 -1.76 20.72
N PRO A 9 3.24 -1.87 21.46
CA PRO A 9 2.80 -3.17 22.01
C PRO A 9 2.38 -4.19 20.96
N VAL A 10 1.94 -3.75 19.77
CA VAL A 10 1.54 -4.65 18.68
C VAL A 10 2.41 -4.40 17.47
N LYS A 11 3.00 -5.47 16.94
CA LYS A 11 3.69 -5.47 15.66
C LYS A 11 2.81 -6.20 14.64
N ILE A 12 2.52 -5.53 13.54
CA ILE A 12 1.80 -6.14 12.42
C ILE A 12 2.82 -6.50 11.35
N ILE A 13 2.97 -7.80 11.06
CA ILE A 13 3.70 -8.23 9.87
C ILE A 13 2.70 -8.30 8.73
N TYR A 14 2.88 -7.41 7.76
CA TYR A 14 1.99 -7.25 6.64
C TYR A 14 2.63 -7.82 5.38
N TYR A 15 2.11 -8.98 4.96
CA TYR A 15 2.48 -9.59 3.69
C TYR A 15 1.66 -9.00 2.57
N THR A 16 2.34 -8.41 1.63
CA THR A 16 1.77 -7.68 0.51
C THR A 16 2.59 -7.92 -0.76
N ASP A 17 2.22 -7.27 -1.84
CA ASP A 17 2.94 -7.27 -3.12
C ASP A 17 2.61 -5.97 -3.84
N PRO A 18 3.55 -5.36 -4.57
CA PRO A 18 3.29 -4.11 -5.29
C PRO A 18 2.13 -4.16 -6.27
N ILE A 19 1.80 -5.34 -6.81
CA ILE A 19 0.72 -5.51 -7.78
C ILE A 19 -0.51 -6.22 -7.18
N CYS A 20 -0.57 -6.38 -5.89
CA CYS A 20 -1.74 -6.98 -5.22
C CYS A 20 -2.92 -6.02 -5.24
N SER A 21 -3.94 -6.32 -6.05
CA SER A 21 -5.14 -5.47 -6.14
C SER A 21 -5.94 -5.43 -4.84
N SER A 22 -6.00 -6.55 -4.10
CA SER A 22 -6.64 -6.59 -2.78
C SER A 22 -5.91 -5.70 -1.76
N CYS A 23 -4.59 -5.62 -1.86
CA CYS A 23 -3.78 -4.76 -1.00
C CYS A 23 -4.01 -3.28 -1.32
N TRP A 24 -4.17 -2.94 -2.60
CA TRP A 24 -4.62 -1.61 -3.01
C TRP A 24 -6.01 -1.33 -2.46
N GLY A 25 -6.90 -2.32 -2.54
CA GLY A 25 -8.28 -2.22 -2.05
C GLY A 25 -8.41 -1.95 -0.56
N ILE A 26 -7.46 -2.40 0.27
CA ILE A 26 -7.49 -2.15 1.73
C ILE A 26 -6.72 -0.91 2.17
N GLU A 27 -6.15 -0.14 1.24
CA GLU A 27 -5.43 1.09 1.61
C GLU A 27 -6.27 2.06 2.46
N PRO A 28 -7.57 2.28 2.18
CA PRO A 28 -8.40 3.11 3.06
C PRO A 28 -8.42 2.59 4.51
N GLN A 29 -8.60 1.30 4.70
CA GLN A 29 -8.63 0.66 6.03
C GLN A 29 -7.28 0.76 6.73
N LEU A 30 -6.21 0.44 6.03
CA LEU A 30 -4.86 0.48 6.59
C LEU A 30 -4.46 1.90 7.01
N ARG A 31 -4.75 2.88 6.18
CA ARG A 31 -4.46 4.29 6.47
C ARG A 31 -5.24 4.77 7.69
N LYS A 32 -6.52 4.42 7.79
CA LYS A 32 -7.33 4.74 8.98
C LYS A 32 -6.77 4.08 10.23
N LEU A 33 -6.40 2.80 10.13
CA LEU A 33 -5.82 2.05 11.25
C LEU A 33 -4.56 2.74 11.79
N LYS A 34 -3.69 3.20 10.91
CA LYS A 34 -2.47 3.91 11.28
C LYS A 34 -2.78 5.25 11.97
N LEU A 35 -3.82 5.98 11.52
CA LEU A 35 -4.22 7.24 12.15
C LEU A 35 -4.84 7.02 13.53
N GLU A 36 -5.66 5.99 13.69
CA GLU A 36 -6.37 5.74 14.95
C GLU A 36 -5.53 5.01 15.99
N TYR A 37 -4.63 4.12 15.56
CA TYR A 37 -3.87 3.24 16.46
C TYR A 37 -2.36 3.36 16.29
N GLY A 38 -1.88 4.38 15.59
CA GLY A 38 -0.45 4.54 15.30
C GLY A 38 0.46 4.62 16.52
N ASN A 39 -0.07 4.97 17.70
CA ASN A 39 0.71 4.95 18.94
C ASN A 39 0.94 3.53 19.47
N ASN A 40 0.15 2.57 19.03
CA ASN A 40 0.11 1.21 19.58
C ASN A 40 0.58 0.13 18.60
N ILE A 41 0.66 0.46 17.31
CA ILE A 41 1.00 -0.51 16.26
C ILE A 41 2.24 -0.07 15.48
N GLU A 42 3.07 -1.04 15.15
CA GLU A 42 4.15 -0.92 14.18
C GLU A 42 3.81 -1.84 13.01
N VAL A 43 3.83 -1.33 11.78
CA VAL A 43 3.54 -2.14 10.59
C VAL A 43 4.83 -2.42 9.84
N GLU A 44 5.18 -3.71 9.75
CA GLU A 44 6.34 -4.19 9.02
C GLU A 44 5.88 -4.80 7.69
N TYR A 45 6.29 -4.19 6.59
CA TYR A 45 5.92 -4.65 5.25
C TYR A 45 6.87 -5.74 4.78
N ARG A 46 6.31 -6.88 4.37
CA ARG A 46 7.03 -8.00 3.78
C ARG A 46 6.50 -8.29 2.39
N MET A 47 7.40 -8.52 1.44
CA MET A 47 7.04 -8.80 0.05
C MET A 47 6.80 -10.28 -0.16
N GLY A 48 5.62 -10.62 -0.66
CA GLY A 48 5.17 -12.01 -0.75
C GLY A 48 5.44 -12.71 -2.08
N GLY A 49 5.83 -11.98 -3.13
CA GLY A 49 6.16 -12.60 -4.41
C GLY A 49 4.96 -13.16 -5.17
N LEU A 50 3.94 -12.36 -5.36
CA LEU A 50 2.67 -12.76 -5.98
C LEU A 50 2.84 -13.37 -7.38
N LEU A 51 3.72 -12.79 -8.21
CA LEU A 51 3.93 -13.22 -9.59
C LEU A 51 5.42 -13.45 -9.84
N PRO A 52 5.92 -14.69 -9.60
CA PRO A 52 7.32 -15.02 -9.91
C PRO A 52 7.61 -14.93 -11.40
N ASN A 53 6.75 -15.49 -12.22
CA ASN A 53 6.81 -15.48 -13.68
C ASN A 53 5.50 -16.05 -14.23
N TRP A 54 5.33 -16.06 -15.57
CA TRP A 54 4.10 -16.53 -16.21
C TRP A 54 4.00 -18.05 -16.39
N SER A 55 5.00 -18.81 -15.96
CA SER A 55 4.87 -20.27 -15.87
C SER A 55 4.04 -20.69 -14.65
N TYR A 56 3.79 -19.75 -13.72
CA TYR A 56 3.01 -19.98 -12.52
C TYR A 56 1.58 -19.48 -12.72
N ASN A 57 0.61 -20.41 -12.72
CA ASN A 57 -0.80 -20.09 -12.96
C ASN A 57 -1.63 -20.39 -11.71
N SER A 58 -2.54 -19.49 -11.37
CA SER A 58 -3.39 -19.63 -10.18
C SER A 58 -4.71 -18.88 -10.36
N GLY A 59 -5.79 -19.45 -9.83
CA GLY A 59 -7.08 -18.77 -9.74
C GLY A 59 -7.73 -18.36 -11.07
N GLY A 60 -7.48 -19.11 -12.15
CA GLY A 60 -8.01 -18.78 -13.47
C GLY A 60 -7.19 -17.75 -14.24
N ILE A 61 -6.08 -17.28 -13.66
CA ILE A 61 -5.17 -16.31 -14.28
C ILE A 61 -3.97 -17.09 -14.85
N SER A 62 -3.80 -17.07 -16.17
CA SER A 62 -2.70 -17.75 -16.85
C SER A 62 -1.89 -16.85 -17.78
N LYS A 63 -2.37 -15.64 -18.05
CA LYS A 63 -1.75 -14.68 -18.98
C LYS A 63 -2.11 -13.25 -18.61
N PRO A 64 -1.35 -12.25 -19.07
CA PRO A 64 -1.60 -10.84 -18.74
C PRO A 64 -3.03 -10.35 -19.01
N SER A 65 -3.65 -10.78 -20.10
CA SER A 65 -5.03 -10.34 -20.43
C SER A 65 -6.06 -10.79 -19.37
N ASP A 66 -5.82 -11.89 -18.68
CA ASP A 66 -6.67 -12.33 -17.58
C ASP A 66 -6.58 -11.37 -16.39
N VAL A 67 -5.38 -10.85 -16.11
CA VAL A 67 -5.18 -9.86 -15.06
C VAL A 67 -5.86 -8.54 -15.41
N ALA A 68 -5.75 -8.10 -16.68
CA ALA A 68 -6.38 -6.87 -17.13
C ALA A 68 -7.88 -6.87 -16.82
N HIS A 69 -8.56 -7.93 -17.19
CA HIS A 69 -9.99 -8.10 -16.96
C HIS A 69 -10.33 -8.15 -15.47
N HIS A 70 -9.55 -8.93 -14.71
CA HIS A 70 -9.73 -9.05 -13.25
C HIS A 70 -9.56 -7.68 -12.54
N TRP A 71 -8.55 -6.92 -12.92
CA TRP A 71 -8.30 -5.60 -12.33
C TRP A 71 -9.45 -4.62 -12.57
N ASP A 72 -10.02 -4.61 -13.77
CA ASP A 72 -11.18 -3.76 -14.05
C ASP A 72 -12.40 -4.18 -13.21
N GLU A 73 -12.62 -5.48 -13.01
CA GLU A 73 -13.70 -5.99 -12.17
C GLU A 73 -13.53 -5.60 -10.70
N VAL A 74 -12.34 -5.83 -10.13
CA VAL A 74 -12.12 -5.55 -8.71
C VAL A 74 -12.01 -4.06 -8.40
N SER A 75 -11.77 -3.21 -9.40
CA SER A 75 -11.87 -1.77 -9.25
C SER A 75 -13.26 -1.37 -8.74
N VAL A 76 -14.31 -1.97 -9.30
CA VAL A 76 -15.68 -1.74 -8.86
C VAL A 76 -15.90 -2.33 -7.48
N TYR A 77 -15.44 -3.56 -7.26
CA TYR A 77 -15.62 -4.27 -5.99
C TYR A 77 -15.00 -3.54 -4.81
N TYR A 78 -13.77 -3.03 -4.98
CA TYR A 78 -13.07 -2.30 -3.91
C TYR A 78 -13.44 -0.82 -3.85
N ASP A 79 -14.16 -0.30 -4.83
CA ASP A 79 -14.40 1.14 -4.98
C ASP A 79 -13.07 1.94 -4.96
N MET A 80 -12.07 1.38 -5.62
CA MET A 80 -10.75 1.99 -5.78
C MET A 80 -10.42 2.03 -7.27
N PRO A 81 -9.88 3.15 -7.79
CA PRO A 81 -9.55 3.23 -9.22
C PRO A 81 -8.44 2.26 -9.56
N ILE A 82 -8.67 1.45 -10.59
CA ILE A 82 -7.66 0.53 -11.14
C ILE A 82 -7.87 0.51 -12.66
N ASP A 83 -6.81 0.77 -13.40
CA ASP A 83 -6.79 0.62 -14.85
C ASP A 83 -6.02 -0.66 -15.20
N GLY A 84 -6.75 -1.67 -15.68
CA GLY A 84 -6.17 -2.96 -16.03
C GLY A 84 -5.39 -2.96 -17.35
N ASP A 85 -5.45 -1.88 -18.12
CA ASP A 85 -4.89 -1.85 -19.48
C ASP A 85 -3.36 -1.93 -19.54
N VAL A 86 -2.66 -1.68 -18.43
CA VAL A 86 -1.21 -1.94 -18.36
C VAL A 86 -0.87 -3.38 -18.74
N TRP A 87 -1.74 -4.32 -18.39
CA TRP A 87 -1.55 -5.73 -18.69
C TRP A 87 -1.74 -6.07 -20.17
N LEU A 88 -2.39 -5.19 -20.92
CA LEU A 88 -2.56 -5.32 -22.39
C LEU A 88 -1.49 -4.52 -23.15
N GLU A 89 -1.09 -3.37 -22.65
CA GLU A 89 -0.20 -2.43 -23.36
C GLU A 89 1.28 -2.65 -23.03
N ASP A 90 1.60 -2.96 -21.78
CA ASP A 90 2.97 -3.14 -21.29
C ASP A 90 3.00 -4.08 -20.08
N PRO A 91 2.70 -5.37 -20.27
CA PRO A 91 2.51 -6.32 -19.18
C PRO A 91 3.80 -6.61 -18.41
N LEU A 92 3.64 -6.75 -17.09
CA LEU A 92 4.74 -7.18 -16.21
C LEU A 92 5.01 -8.67 -16.42
N GLN A 93 6.27 -9.07 -16.42
CA GLN A 93 6.68 -10.46 -16.47
C GLN A 93 6.84 -11.08 -15.08
N SER A 94 6.95 -10.24 -14.07
CA SER A 94 7.15 -10.67 -12.68
C SER A 94 6.85 -9.51 -11.73
N SER A 95 6.43 -9.82 -10.51
CA SER A 95 6.37 -8.81 -9.44
C SER A 95 7.65 -8.77 -8.60
N TYR A 96 8.62 -9.61 -8.92
CA TYR A 96 9.89 -9.67 -8.17
C TYR A 96 10.71 -8.39 -8.28
N PRO A 97 10.95 -7.80 -9.46
CA PRO A 97 11.72 -6.57 -9.53
C PRO A 97 11.17 -5.43 -8.68
N PRO A 98 9.87 -5.08 -8.74
CA PRO A 98 9.36 -4.03 -7.86
C PRO A 98 9.39 -4.42 -6.39
N SER A 99 9.25 -5.70 -6.04
CA SER A 99 9.37 -6.18 -4.66
C SER A 99 10.79 -5.98 -4.13
N ILE A 100 11.80 -6.32 -4.93
CA ILE A 100 13.21 -6.10 -4.58
C ILE A 100 13.48 -4.60 -4.42
N ALA A 101 12.89 -3.76 -5.28
CA ALA A 101 13.01 -2.32 -5.17
C ALA A 101 12.44 -1.77 -3.86
N VAL A 102 11.31 -2.31 -3.39
CA VAL A 102 10.77 -1.96 -2.06
C VAL A 102 11.77 -2.31 -0.96
N LYS A 103 12.40 -3.47 -1.03
CA LYS A 103 13.43 -3.86 -0.06
C LYS A 103 14.62 -2.91 -0.08
N ALA A 104 15.07 -2.50 -1.27
CA ALA A 104 16.14 -1.50 -1.40
C ALA A 104 15.73 -0.16 -0.76
N ALA A 105 14.50 0.28 -0.96
CA ALA A 105 13.97 1.48 -0.31
C ALA A 105 13.97 1.35 1.22
N GLN A 106 13.55 0.19 1.75
CA GLN A 106 13.53 -0.10 3.18
C GLN A 106 14.93 -0.05 3.82
N MET A 107 15.96 -0.38 3.06
CA MET A 107 17.35 -0.30 3.54
C MET A 107 17.78 1.13 3.83
N GLN A 108 17.13 2.13 3.22
CA GLN A 108 17.43 3.53 3.47
C GLN A 108 16.56 4.15 4.56
N ASP A 109 15.24 3.93 4.46
CA ASP A 109 14.30 4.59 5.36
C ASP A 109 12.94 3.89 5.30
N HIS A 110 12.39 3.54 6.46
CA HIS A 110 11.11 2.83 6.57
C HIS A 110 9.94 3.64 5.99
N GLU A 111 9.84 4.92 6.37
CA GLU A 111 8.75 5.78 5.93
C GLU A 111 8.83 6.11 4.44
N LYS A 112 10.03 6.37 3.94
CA LYS A 112 10.24 6.59 2.50
C LYS A 112 9.92 5.33 1.69
N ALA A 113 10.17 4.14 2.24
CA ALA A 113 9.80 2.89 1.58
C ALA A 113 8.29 2.73 1.44
N ILE A 114 7.51 3.16 2.43
CA ILE A 114 6.04 3.16 2.35
C ILE A 114 5.58 4.13 1.25
N LEU A 115 6.17 5.31 1.19
CA LEU A 115 5.89 6.29 0.13
C LEU A 115 6.31 5.76 -1.25
N PHE A 116 7.45 5.08 -1.33
CA PHE A 116 7.92 4.43 -2.56
C PHE A 116 6.93 3.36 -3.04
N LEU A 117 6.48 2.50 -2.15
CA LEU A 117 5.48 1.48 -2.48
C LEU A 117 4.19 2.12 -3.00
N ARG A 118 3.72 3.20 -2.36
CA ARG A 118 2.56 3.94 -2.83
C ARG A 118 2.78 4.52 -4.22
N GLU A 119 3.94 5.10 -4.48
CA GLU A 119 4.28 5.69 -5.78
C GLU A 119 4.26 4.65 -6.90
N ILE A 120 4.90 3.50 -6.70
CA ILE A 120 4.90 2.46 -7.74
C ILE A 120 3.53 1.82 -7.91
N ARG A 121 2.71 1.77 -6.86
CA ARG A 121 1.32 1.34 -6.97
C ARG A 121 0.48 2.31 -7.80
N GLU A 122 0.63 3.61 -7.58
CA GLU A 122 -0.05 4.60 -8.42
C GLU A 122 0.38 4.49 -9.88
N MET A 123 1.65 4.20 -10.14
CA MET A 123 2.14 3.96 -11.50
C MET A 123 1.45 2.77 -12.17
N VAL A 124 1.43 1.62 -11.51
CA VAL A 124 0.93 0.38 -12.13
C VAL A 124 -0.60 0.29 -12.13
N PHE A 125 -1.26 0.78 -11.07
CA PHE A 125 -2.72 0.71 -10.98
C PHE A 125 -3.41 1.85 -11.74
N LEU A 126 -2.78 3.02 -11.87
CA LEU A 126 -3.46 4.21 -12.39
C LEU A 126 -2.87 4.77 -13.67
N LYS A 127 -1.58 4.59 -13.90
CA LYS A 127 -0.86 5.27 -14.98
C LYS A 127 -0.38 4.35 -16.10
N LYS A 128 -0.76 3.09 -16.05
CA LYS A 128 -0.35 2.05 -17.03
C LYS A 128 1.17 1.98 -17.22
N ARG A 129 1.91 2.11 -16.12
CA ARG A 129 3.38 2.07 -16.16
C ARG A 129 3.87 0.74 -15.60
N ASN A 130 4.73 0.07 -16.36
CA ASN A 130 5.31 -1.21 -15.98
C ASN A 130 6.43 -0.98 -14.96
N ILE A 131 6.16 -1.37 -13.71
CA ILE A 131 7.08 -1.16 -12.59
C ILE A 131 8.16 -2.23 -12.47
N THR A 132 8.33 -3.10 -13.47
CA THR A 132 9.55 -3.91 -13.61
C THR A 132 10.66 -3.12 -14.28
N LYS A 133 10.33 -2.05 -14.99
CA LYS A 133 11.29 -1.23 -15.72
C LYS A 133 12.05 -0.32 -14.76
N TRP A 134 13.38 -0.36 -14.87
CA TRP A 134 14.26 0.41 -13.98
C TRP A 134 13.95 1.90 -14.01
N GLU A 135 13.70 2.49 -15.17
CA GLU A 135 13.39 3.91 -15.29
C GLU A 135 12.18 4.32 -14.45
N ASN A 136 11.18 3.45 -14.30
CA ASN A 136 10.02 3.71 -13.47
C ASN A 136 10.35 3.58 -11.98
N LEU A 137 11.14 2.56 -11.61
CA LEU A 137 11.57 2.38 -10.23
C LEU A 137 12.48 3.52 -9.78
N GLU A 138 13.41 3.95 -10.62
CA GLU A 138 14.29 5.08 -10.35
C GLU A 138 13.52 6.38 -10.20
N SER A 139 12.56 6.64 -11.08
CA SER A 139 11.68 7.81 -11.02
C SER A 139 10.91 7.86 -9.70
N ALA A 140 10.34 6.73 -9.28
CA ALA A 140 9.64 6.63 -8.00
C ALA A 140 10.59 6.88 -6.81
N ALA A 141 11.78 6.30 -6.83
CA ALA A 141 12.80 6.50 -5.80
C ALA A 141 13.20 7.97 -5.68
N LYS A 142 13.38 8.63 -6.81
CA LYS A 142 13.70 10.07 -6.85
C LYS A 142 12.57 10.90 -6.25
N SER A 143 11.33 10.60 -6.59
CA SER A 143 10.15 11.37 -6.14
C SER A 143 9.96 11.33 -4.63
N VAL A 144 10.39 10.25 -3.98
CA VAL A 144 10.28 10.10 -2.51
C VAL A 144 11.56 10.46 -1.76
N GLY A 145 12.57 10.95 -2.47
CA GLY A 145 13.81 11.46 -1.86
C GLY A 145 14.81 10.41 -1.43
N LEU A 146 14.83 9.24 -2.08
CA LEU A 146 15.85 8.23 -1.83
C LEU A 146 17.18 8.62 -2.51
N ASN A 147 18.30 8.18 -1.93
CA ASN A 147 19.58 8.27 -2.58
C ASN A 147 19.63 7.28 -3.75
N LEU A 148 19.72 7.79 -4.98
CA LEU A 148 19.61 6.95 -6.18
C LEU A 148 20.78 6.00 -6.38
N ASN A 149 22.00 6.42 -6.06
CA ASN A 149 23.17 5.54 -6.17
C ASN A 149 23.08 4.37 -5.20
N LYS A 150 22.71 4.64 -3.96
CA LYS A 150 22.50 3.60 -2.94
C LYS A 150 21.34 2.68 -3.30
N PHE A 151 20.27 3.25 -3.81
CA PHE A 151 19.11 2.48 -4.25
C PHE A 151 19.48 1.48 -5.34
N LYS A 152 20.23 1.91 -6.34
CA LYS A 152 20.71 1.05 -7.43
C LYS A 152 21.65 -0.05 -6.92
N GLU A 153 22.60 0.33 -6.07
CA GLU A 153 23.55 -0.63 -5.47
C GLU A 153 22.82 -1.71 -4.67
N ASP A 154 21.90 -1.32 -3.82
CA ASP A 154 21.13 -2.26 -2.98
C ASP A 154 20.17 -3.10 -3.82
N TYR A 155 19.51 -2.51 -4.81
CA TYR A 155 18.65 -3.23 -5.74
C TYR A 155 19.41 -4.34 -6.48
N ASP A 156 20.64 -4.07 -6.91
CA ASP A 156 21.49 -5.05 -7.60
C ASP A 156 22.16 -6.06 -6.64
N GLY A 157 22.12 -5.80 -5.34
CA GLY A 157 22.83 -6.58 -4.33
C GLY A 157 21.96 -7.06 -3.17
N ARG A 158 22.17 -6.49 -1.98
CA ARG A 158 21.58 -6.95 -0.71
C ARG A 158 20.05 -7.02 -0.70
N ALA A 159 19.37 -6.16 -1.44
CA ALA A 159 17.89 -6.16 -1.45
C ALA A 159 17.32 -7.49 -1.97
N LYS A 160 17.99 -8.17 -2.88
CA LYS A 160 17.58 -9.49 -3.37
C LYS A 160 17.57 -10.53 -2.25
N GLU A 161 18.59 -10.50 -1.38
CA GLU A 161 18.67 -11.40 -0.24
C GLU A 161 17.56 -11.11 0.76
N LEU A 162 17.29 -9.84 1.04
CA LEU A 162 16.20 -9.44 1.93
C LEU A 162 14.83 -9.86 1.40
N PHE A 163 14.63 -9.76 0.10
CA PHE A 163 13.41 -10.27 -0.53
C PHE A 163 13.29 -11.79 -0.36
N ASN A 164 14.39 -12.53 -0.56
CA ASN A 164 14.40 -13.99 -0.33
C ASN A 164 14.09 -14.33 1.12
N GLU A 165 14.56 -13.53 2.08
CA GLU A 165 14.22 -13.69 3.50
C GLU A 165 12.70 -13.49 3.72
N ASP A 166 12.08 -12.50 3.06
CA ASP A 166 10.64 -12.29 3.12
C ASP A 166 9.87 -13.51 2.60
N LEU A 167 10.31 -14.07 1.47
CA LEU A 167 9.69 -15.26 0.90
C LEU A 167 9.81 -16.45 1.84
N ALA A 168 10.98 -16.66 2.44
CA ALA A 168 11.22 -17.76 3.37
C ALA A 168 10.37 -17.63 4.63
N LEU A 169 10.30 -16.44 5.22
CA LEU A 169 9.47 -16.18 6.39
C LEU A 169 7.98 -16.35 6.07
N GLY A 170 7.54 -15.88 4.90
CA GLY A 170 6.16 -16.04 4.45
C GLY A 170 5.76 -17.53 4.36
N LYS A 171 6.65 -18.35 3.82
CA LYS A 171 6.44 -19.79 3.75
C LYS A 171 6.35 -20.39 5.15
N GLN A 172 7.25 -20.00 6.05
CA GLN A 172 7.28 -20.46 7.43
C GLN A 172 6.00 -20.09 8.19
N LEU A 173 5.48 -18.87 7.95
CA LEU A 173 4.25 -18.40 8.59
C LEU A 173 2.97 -18.90 7.90
N GLY A 174 3.10 -19.64 6.80
CA GLY A 174 1.96 -20.22 6.10
C GLY A 174 1.19 -19.21 5.24
N VAL A 175 1.83 -18.17 4.76
CA VAL A 175 1.19 -17.17 3.87
C VAL A 175 0.84 -17.83 2.54
N ARG A 176 -0.42 -17.72 2.12
CA ARG A 176 -0.93 -18.29 0.86
C ARG A 176 -1.57 -17.27 -0.06
N GLY A 177 -1.72 -16.04 0.38
CA GLY A 177 -2.35 -14.98 -0.39
C GLY A 177 -2.17 -13.64 0.28
N PHE A 178 -2.61 -12.60 -0.39
CA PHE A 178 -2.40 -11.23 0.04
C PHE A 178 -3.69 -10.42 -0.02
N PRO A 179 -3.89 -9.49 0.91
CA PRO A 179 -3.06 -9.21 2.08
C PRO A 179 -3.19 -10.29 3.15
N THR A 180 -2.10 -10.55 3.88
CA THR A 180 -2.14 -11.33 5.12
C THR A 180 -1.44 -10.51 6.19
N MET A 181 -2.13 -10.25 7.28
CA MET A 181 -1.58 -9.51 8.42
C MET A 181 -1.52 -10.38 9.66
N PHE A 182 -0.33 -10.48 10.24
CA PHE A 182 -0.12 -11.13 11.52
C PHE A 182 0.07 -10.06 12.58
N PHE A 183 -0.80 -10.06 13.58
CA PHE A 183 -0.75 -9.13 14.72
C PHE A 183 -0.06 -9.82 15.87
N PHE A 184 1.17 -9.44 16.15
CA PHE A 184 1.97 -9.99 17.25
C PHE A 184 1.88 -9.05 18.44
N PHE A 185 1.33 -9.57 19.53
CA PHE A 185 1.37 -8.88 20.81
C PHE A 185 2.62 -9.32 21.56
N PHE A 186 3.34 -8.37 22.19
CA PHE A 186 4.64 -8.65 22.79
C PHE A 186 4.60 -9.71 23.90
N LEU A 187 3.44 -10.01 24.50
CA LEU A 187 3.27 -11.08 25.48
C LEU A 187 2.98 -12.46 24.85
N GLY A 188 3.19 -12.60 23.54
CA GLY A 188 3.16 -13.89 22.85
C GLY A 188 1.85 -14.27 22.16
N ARG A 189 0.81 -13.43 22.24
CA ARG A 189 -0.44 -13.68 21.52
C ARG A 189 -0.31 -13.24 20.06
N THR A 190 -0.85 -14.03 19.14
CA THR A 190 -0.85 -13.74 17.71
C THR A 190 -2.26 -13.90 17.15
N GLU A 191 -2.69 -12.94 16.36
CA GLU A 191 -3.93 -13.00 15.61
C GLU A 191 -3.62 -12.79 14.14
N THR A 192 -4.41 -13.39 13.24
CA THR A 192 -4.22 -13.27 11.80
C THR A 192 -5.47 -12.72 11.15
N VAL A 193 -5.31 -11.73 10.26
CA VAL A 193 -6.38 -11.23 9.40
C VAL A 193 -5.95 -11.45 7.96
N PHE A 194 -6.78 -12.20 7.22
CA PHE A 194 -6.50 -12.54 5.83
C PHE A 194 -7.51 -11.90 4.89
N GLY A 195 -7.00 -11.36 3.77
CA GLY A 195 -7.81 -10.85 2.68
C GLY A 195 -8.32 -9.42 2.88
N SER A 196 -9.10 -8.96 1.92
CA SER A 196 -9.70 -7.63 1.96
C SER A 196 -10.90 -7.64 2.89
N LYS A 197 -10.66 -7.28 4.13
CA LYS A 197 -11.69 -7.22 5.17
C LYS A 197 -12.16 -5.78 5.38
N PRO A 198 -13.37 -5.59 5.90
CA PRO A 198 -13.81 -4.28 6.38
C PRO A 198 -12.92 -3.78 7.50
N TYR A 199 -12.92 -2.48 7.74
CA TYR A 199 -12.13 -1.85 8.81
C TYR A 199 -12.32 -2.52 10.18
N ASP A 200 -13.56 -2.90 10.51
CA ASP A 200 -13.88 -3.53 11.79
C ASP A 200 -13.08 -4.80 12.07
N ALA A 201 -12.71 -5.55 11.05
CA ALA A 201 -11.92 -6.77 11.22
C ALA A 201 -10.50 -6.45 11.74
N PHE A 202 -9.93 -5.36 11.27
CA PHE A 202 -8.60 -4.91 11.73
C PHE A 202 -8.67 -4.28 13.11
N GLU A 203 -9.63 -3.39 13.32
CA GLU A 203 -9.83 -2.70 14.60
C GLU A 203 -10.16 -3.67 15.72
N SER A 204 -11.07 -4.61 15.51
CA SER A 204 -11.45 -5.59 16.52
C SER A 204 -10.29 -6.48 16.93
N THR A 205 -9.38 -6.77 16.00
CA THR A 205 -8.16 -7.55 16.29
C THR A 205 -7.24 -6.78 17.23
N ILE A 206 -7.07 -5.49 17.04
CA ILE A 206 -6.27 -4.65 17.94
C ILE A 206 -6.92 -4.59 19.31
N ILE A 207 -8.23 -4.38 19.39
CA ILE A 207 -8.96 -4.31 20.66
C ILE A 207 -8.90 -5.65 21.40
N LYS A 208 -8.95 -6.77 20.68
CA LYS A 208 -8.80 -8.10 21.27
C LYS A 208 -7.44 -8.30 21.95
N LEU A 209 -6.38 -7.78 21.32
CA LEU A 209 -5.02 -7.85 21.87
C LEU A 209 -4.76 -6.81 22.96
N LEU A 210 -5.38 -5.64 22.85
CA LEU A 210 -5.23 -4.49 23.75
C LEU A 210 -6.61 -3.99 24.18
N PRO A 211 -7.29 -4.67 25.12
CA PRO A 211 -8.68 -4.32 25.49
C PRO A 211 -8.84 -2.89 26.00
N ASP A 212 -7.78 -2.31 26.59
CA ASP A 212 -7.82 -0.95 27.16
C ASP A 212 -7.22 0.10 26.21
N VAL A 213 -6.98 -0.25 24.95
CA VAL A 213 -6.37 0.68 24.00
C VAL A 213 -7.24 1.92 23.78
N GLN A 214 -6.59 3.08 23.75
CA GLN A 214 -7.24 4.35 23.47
C GLN A 214 -7.02 4.73 22.01
N LYS A 215 -8.11 4.83 21.28
CA LYS A 215 -8.10 5.26 19.90
C LYS A 215 -7.77 6.75 19.80
N ILE A 216 -6.85 7.11 18.90
CA ILE A 216 -6.55 8.52 18.61
C ILE A 216 -7.75 9.14 17.90
N ASN A 217 -8.24 10.26 18.41
CA ASN A 217 -9.23 11.07 17.71
C ASN A 217 -8.49 12.06 16.80
N TYR A 218 -8.10 11.57 15.62
CA TYR A 218 -7.35 12.41 14.69
C TYR A 218 -8.23 13.49 14.05
N ASP A 219 -7.61 14.58 13.61
CA ASP A 219 -8.29 15.66 12.91
C ASP A 219 -8.74 15.16 11.52
N LYS A 220 -10.05 15.15 11.30
CA LYS A 220 -10.69 14.64 10.07
C LYS A 220 -10.91 15.72 9.02
N SER A 221 -10.41 16.93 9.24
CA SER A 221 -10.48 17.99 8.22
C SER A 221 -9.73 17.58 6.96
N THR A 222 -10.18 18.09 5.82
CA THR A 222 -9.54 17.83 4.54
C THR A 222 -8.05 18.19 4.58
N ALA A 223 -7.71 19.35 5.12
CA ALA A 223 -6.32 19.79 5.21
C ALA A 223 -5.47 18.84 6.06
N ALA A 224 -5.99 18.37 7.20
CA ALA A 224 -5.26 17.47 8.08
C ALA A 224 -5.03 16.11 7.41
N VAL A 225 -6.04 15.55 6.77
CA VAL A 225 -5.94 14.25 6.11
C VAL A 225 -4.93 14.30 4.96
N PHE A 226 -4.96 15.35 4.14
CA PHE A 226 -3.96 15.53 3.07
C PHE A 226 -2.56 15.85 3.61
N SER A 227 -2.43 16.32 4.84
CA SER A 227 -1.11 16.49 5.46
C SER A 227 -0.48 15.15 5.85
N HIS A 228 -1.29 14.15 6.17
CA HIS A 228 -0.82 12.80 6.45
C HIS A 228 -0.56 12.00 5.17
N TYR A 229 -1.43 12.15 4.17
CA TYR A 229 -1.38 11.39 2.92
C TYR A 229 -1.53 12.36 1.74
N GLN A 230 -0.47 12.49 0.96
CA GLN A 230 -0.41 13.46 -0.14
C GLN A 230 -1.35 13.13 -1.30
N SER A 231 -1.72 11.86 -1.46
CA SER A 231 -2.66 11.41 -2.48
C SER A 231 -3.78 10.61 -1.86
N LEU A 232 -5.01 10.86 -2.29
CA LEU A 232 -6.20 10.15 -1.83
C LEU A 232 -7.12 9.84 -3.01
N THR A 233 -7.63 8.61 -3.03
CA THR A 233 -8.79 8.27 -3.86
C THR A 233 -10.06 8.79 -3.18
N ALA A 234 -11.20 8.79 -3.89
CA ALA A 234 -12.46 9.21 -3.28
C ALA A 234 -12.87 8.30 -2.12
N LYS A 235 -12.61 7.00 -2.24
CA LYS A 235 -12.87 6.04 -1.14
C LYS A 235 -12.01 6.34 0.08
N GLU A 236 -10.73 6.57 -0.12
CA GLU A 236 -9.82 6.96 0.96
C GLU A 236 -10.28 8.25 1.64
N PHE A 237 -10.64 9.26 0.85
CA PHE A 237 -11.15 10.52 1.37
C PHE A 237 -12.41 10.30 2.22
N SER A 238 -13.36 9.53 1.71
CA SER A 238 -14.60 9.21 2.44
C SER A 238 -14.31 8.52 3.78
N VAL A 239 -13.47 7.50 3.77
CA VAL A 239 -13.14 6.72 4.97
C VAL A 239 -12.40 7.57 6.00
N LEU A 240 -11.45 8.39 5.56
CA LEU A 240 -10.57 9.13 6.48
C LEU A 240 -11.19 10.42 7.01
N THR A 241 -12.05 11.08 6.25
CA THR A 241 -12.72 12.33 6.69
C THR A 241 -14.09 12.08 7.31
N GLY A 242 -14.70 10.92 7.06
CA GLY A 242 -16.09 10.66 7.44
C GLY A 242 -17.10 11.28 6.50
N THR A 243 -16.66 11.88 5.38
CA THR A 243 -17.56 12.41 4.35
C THR A 243 -18.27 11.24 3.65
N ALA A 244 -19.57 11.36 3.42
CA ALA A 244 -20.31 10.34 2.69
C ALA A 244 -19.67 10.08 1.33
N ARG A 245 -19.60 8.79 0.92
CA ARG A 245 -18.94 8.42 -0.35
C ARG A 245 -19.53 9.17 -1.54
N GLN A 246 -20.86 9.33 -1.56
CA GLN A 246 -21.58 10.04 -2.62
C GLN A 246 -21.19 11.52 -2.74
N GLN A 247 -20.81 12.16 -1.63
CA GLN A 247 -20.43 13.57 -1.58
C GLN A 247 -18.94 13.80 -1.75
N SER A 248 -18.12 12.75 -1.57
CA SER A 248 -16.67 12.88 -1.57
C SER A 248 -16.10 13.44 -2.86
N GLU A 249 -16.58 12.97 -4.01
CA GLU A 249 -16.09 13.48 -5.30
C GLU A 249 -16.45 14.93 -5.53
N GLN A 250 -17.61 15.39 -5.06
CA GLN A 250 -18.00 16.79 -5.19
C GLN A 250 -17.08 17.70 -4.36
N VAL A 251 -16.80 17.31 -3.12
CA VAL A 251 -15.87 18.05 -2.26
C VAL A 251 -14.48 18.14 -2.92
N LEU A 252 -13.99 17.02 -3.42
CA LEU A 252 -12.69 16.96 -4.08
C LEU A 252 -12.66 17.78 -5.38
N THR A 253 -13.75 17.74 -6.16
CA THR A 253 -13.90 18.53 -7.38
C THR A 253 -13.85 20.02 -7.07
N ASP A 254 -14.52 20.48 -6.02
CA ASP A 254 -14.50 21.87 -5.59
C ASP A 254 -13.09 22.32 -5.19
N LEU A 255 -12.33 21.46 -4.53
CA LEU A 255 -10.95 21.75 -4.16
C LEU A 255 -10.01 21.83 -5.37
N VAL A 256 -10.26 21.06 -6.42
CA VAL A 256 -9.53 21.20 -7.68
C VAL A 256 -9.87 22.54 -8.33
N ALA A 257 -11.15 22.92 -8.37
CA ALA A 257 -11.59 24.20 -8.92
C ALA A 257 -10.99 25.40 -8.17
N ASN A 258 -10.76 25.26 -6.86
CA ASN A 258 -10.15 26.28 -6.02
C ASN A 258 -8.61 26.26 -6.05
N GLY A 259 -8.01 25.44 -6.90
CA GLY A 259 -6.55 25.38 -7.07
C GLY A 259 -5.78 24.69 -5.95
N LYS A 260 -6.45 23.96 -5.06
CA LYS A 260 -5.82 23.30 -3.91
C LYS A 260 -5.37 21.88 -4.21
N LEU A 261 -6.07 21.18 -5.09
CA LEU A 261 -5.78 19.80 -5.48
C LEU A 261 -5.58 19.69 -6.98
N GLU A 262 -4.83 18.66 -7.37
CA GLU A 262 -4.74 18.16 -8.74
C GLU A 262 -5.49 16.84 -8.83
N LYS A 263 -6.10 16.55 -9.96
CA LYS A 263 -6.83 15.32 -10.22
C LYS A 263 -6.18 14.55 -11.35
N LEU A 264 -5.90 13.28 -11.14
CA LEU A 264 -5.57 12.34 -12.20
C LEU A 264 -6.78 11.44 -12.44
N THR A 265 -7.33 11.47 -13.66
CA THR A 265 -8.45 10.62 -14.05
C THR A 265 -7.92 9.41 -14.81
N THR A 266 -8.41 8.23 -14.43
CA THR A 266 -8.10 6.98 -15.10
C THR A 266 -9.38 6.34 -15.65
N LYS A 267 -9.25 5.20 -16.30
CA LYS A 267 -10.37 4.45 -16.88
C LYS A 267 -11.51 4.20 -15.88
N ASN A 268 -11.19 3.84 -14.63
CA ASN A 268 -12.15 3.37 -13.63
C ASN A 268 -12.19 4.25 -12.37
N GLY A 269 -11.81 5.49 -12.46
CA GLY A 269 -11.85 6.40 -11.33
C GLY A 269 -10.69 7.38 -11.32
N SER A 270 -10.51 8.06 -10.19
CA SER A 270 -9.55 9.14 -10.08
C SER A 270 -8.81 9.13 -8.76
N ILE A 271 -7.69 9.85 -8.74
CA ILE A 271 -6.93 10.12 -7.53
C ILE A 271 -6.66 11.63 -7.46
N TRP A 272 -6.63 12.16 -6.24
CA TRP A 272 -6.39 13.57 -5.96
C TRP A 272 -5.12 13.73 -5.16
N LYS A 273 -4.33 14.76 -5.48
CA LYS A 273 -3.08 15.10 -4.81
C LYS A 273 -3.07 16.56 -4.42
N LEU A 274 -2.34 16.89 -3.35
CA LEU A 274 -2.04 18.28 -3.08
C LEU A 274 -1.32 18.90 -4.28
N LYS A 275 -1.80 20.05 -4.70
CA LYS A 275 -1.12 20.84 -5.72
C LYS A 275 0.14 21.41 -5.07
N ASN A 276 1.31 21.11 -5.67
CA ASN A 276 2.55 21.68 -5.19
C ASN A 276 2.50 23.19 -5.35
N ALA A 277 2.81 23.91 -4.26
CA ALA A 277 2.99 25.34 -4.37
C ALA A 277 4.09 25.59 -5.41
N GLU A 278 3.82 26.43 -6.41
CA GLU A 278 4.84 26.89 -7.33
C GLU A 278 5.90 27.62 -6.50
N GLN A 279 7.14 27.13 -6.58
CA GLN A 279 8.28 27.81 -5.96
C GLN A 279 8.65 29.03 -6.78
#